data_741970422ed66e59be67249fa461f320
#
_entry.id   741970422ed66e59be67249fa461f320
#
_cell.length_a   1.000
_cell.length_b   1.000
_cell.length_c   1.000
_cell.angle_alpha   90.00
_cell.angle_beta   90.00
_cell.angle_gamma   90.00
#
_symmetry.space_group_name_H-M   'P 1'
#
loop_
_entity.id
_entity.type
_entity.pdbx_description
1 polymer ?
#
loop_
_entity_poly.entity_id
_entity_poly.type
_entity_poly.pdbx_seq_one_letter_code
_entity_poly.pdbx_strand_id
1 'polypeptide(L)'
;MAGRPVHTFEVVGTQQLAPHMVRVRVGGSGFDTFVPSEFTDSYVKLVFVAHDVDVAALPRPLTLDCFSSLPPEKQPAVRTLTVRRVDAAAREIVLDVVAHGEHGVAGQWAAAAQPGEPVYLMGPNGAYKPDPEADWHLLAGDESALPAIAAALEALPADAVGKAFIEVAGPDDEIELRAPESVQINWVYRGGRADLVSADRAGDHAPLIEAVKTALWLPGQVHVFIHGEAQAVMHNLRPYIRKERGVDAKWASSISGYWRRGRTEETFRQWKRELAEAEAGS
;
A
#
# COMPACT_ATOMS: atom_id res chain seq x y z
N MET A 1 24.31 12.99 -8.41
CA MET A 1 23.95 12.15 -7.23
C MET A 1 23.79 10.73 -7.75
N ALA A 2 24.38 9.72 -7.10
CA ALA A 2 24.17 8.34 -7.51
C ALA A 2 22.67 8.00 -7.41
N GLY A 3 22.10 7.39 -8.46
CA GLY A 3 20.72 6.94 -8.49
C GLY A 3 20.45 5.94 -7.36
N ARG A 4 19.18 5.80 -6.93
CA ARG A 4 18.82 4.81 -5.89
C ARG A 4 19.11 3.40 -6.40
N PRO A 5 19.74 2.52 -5.60
CA PRO A 5 20.06 1.17 -6.02
C PRO A 5 18.79 0.35 -6.26
N VAL A 6 18.85 -0.50 -7.27
CA VAL A 6 17.86 -1.54 -7.55
C VAL A 6 18.42 -2.87 -7.05
N HIS A 7 17.74 -3.48 -6.09
CA HIS A 7 18.08 -4.80 -5.55
C HIS A 7 17.47 -5.87 -6.45
N THR A 8 18.18 -6.97 -6.64
CA THR A 8 17.70 -8.12 -7.41
C THR A 8 17.32 -9.24 -6.44
N PHE A 9 16.05 -9.53 -6.38
CA PHE A 9 15.45 -10.65 -5.65
C PHE A 9 14.99 -11.72 -6.63
N GLU A 10 14.44 -12.79 -6.10
CA GLU A 10 13.72 -13.81 -6.86
C GLU A 10 12.42 -14.18 -6.16
N VAL A 11 11.43 -14.58 -6.93
CA VAL A 11 10.18 -15.14 -6.38
C VAL A 11 10.50 -16.46 -5.67
N VAL A 12 10.11 -16.55 -4.40
CA VAL A 12 10.21 -17.79 -3.61
C VAL A 12 8.91 -18.59 -3.70
N GLY A 13 7.79 -17.92 -3.78
CA GLY A 13 6.48 -18.57 -3.95
C GLY A 13 5.34 -17.58 -3.85
N THR A 14 4.17 -18.06 -4.23
CA THR A 14 2.91 -17.30 -4.22
C THR A 14 1.84 -18.04 -3.43
N GLN A 15 0.85 -17.30 -2.93
CA GLN A 15 -0.33 -17.82 -2.24
C GLN A 15 -1.53 -16.93 -2.55
N GLN A 16 -2.63 -17.51 -3.00
CA GLN A 16 -3.90 -16.79 -3.06
C GLN A 16 -4.43 -16.60 -1.64
N LEU A 17 -4.63 -15.35 -1.21
CA LEU A 17 -5.18 -15.02 0.10
C LEU A 17 -6.70 -14.85 0.07
N ALA A 18 -7.18 -14.19 -0.98
CA ALA A 18 -8.58 -13.90 -1.24
C ALA A 18 -8.77 -13.74 -2.76
N PRO A 19 -9.97 -13.70 -3.31
CA PRO A 19 -10.21 -13.59 -4.76
C PRO A 19 -9.41 -12.46 -5.43
N HIS A 20 -9.20 -11.35 -4.72
CA HIS A 20 -8.51 -10.18 -5.25
C HIS A 20 -7.17 -9.86 -4.54
N MET A 21 -6.59 -10.82 -3.80
CA MET A 21 -5.32 -10.60 -3.08
C MET A 21 -4.38 -11.80 -3.23
N VAL A 22 -3.19 -11.55 -3.76
CA VAL A 22 -2.14 -12.56 -3.91
C VAL A 22 -0.96 -12.18 -3.05
N ARG A 23 -0.49 -13.10 -2.22
CA ARG A 23 0.77 -12.98 -1.49
C ARG A 23 1.92 -13.48 -2.34
N VAL A 24 2.95 -12.66 -2.50
CA VAL A 24 4.20 -13.04 -3.15
C VAL A 24 5.32 -12.96 -2.13
N ARG A 25 6.11 -14.02 -2.00
CA ARG A 25 7.34 -14.04 -1.20
C ARG A 25 8.53 -13.90 -2.13
N VAL A 26 9.42 -12.97 -1.84
CA VAL A 26 10.63 -12.72 -2.61
C VAL A 26 11.86 -12.81 -1.71
N GLY A 27 12.92 -13.44 -2.19
CA GLY A 27 14.15 -13.72 -1.43
C GLY A 27 15.39 -13.68 -2.30
N GLY A 28 16.44 -14.39 -1.89
CA GLY A 28 17.69 -14.48 -2.63
C GLY A 28 18.73 -13.44 -2.22
N SER A 29 19.76 -13.25 -3.05
CA SER A 29 20.95 -12.41 -2.74
C SER A 29 20.63 -10.94 -2.54
N GLY A 30 19.53 -10.44 -3.09
CA GLY A 30 19.08 -9.06 -2.87
C GLY A 30 18.82 -8.73 -1.39
N PHE A 31 18.51 -9.74 -0.60
CA PHE A 31 18.28 -9.56 0.83
C PHE A 31 19.55 -9.15 1.60
N ASP A 32 20.76 -9.45 1.11
CA ASP A 32 22.03 -9.07 1.73
C ASP A 32 22.23 -7.56 1.85
N THR A 33 21.66 -6.82 0.90
CA THR A 33 21.77 -5.36 0.83
C THR A 33 20.46 -4.64 1.16
N PHE A 34 19.41 -5.39 1.44
CA PHE A 34 18.12 -4.84 1.84
C PHE A 34 18.11 -4.52 3.33
N VAL A 35 17.86 -3.25 3.65
CA VAL A 35 17.75 -2.79 5.04
C VAL A 35 16.27 -2.60 5.36
N PRO A 36 15.67 -3.43 6.24
CA PRO A 36 14.28 -3.27 6.62
C PRO A 36 13.97 -1.89 7.20
N SER A 37 12.77 -1.39 6.95
CA SER A 37 12.25 -0.17 7.57
C SER A 37 11.58 -0.51 8.90
N GLU A 38 11.60 0.43 9.84
CA GLU A 38 10.85 0.32 11.11
C GLU A 38 9.36 0.68 10.98
N PHE A 39 8.97 1.27 9.84
CA PHE A 39 7.61 1.73 9.60
C PHE A 39 6.69 0.59 9.17
N THR A 40 5.45 0.58 9.65
CA THR A 40 4.45 -0.43 9.32
C THR A 40 3.83 -0.22 7.95
N ASP A 41 3.86 1.00 7.42
CA ASP A 41 3.51 1.34 6.04
C ASP A 41 4.71 1.24 5.09
N SER A 42 5.73 0.48 5.49
CA SER A 42 6.92 0.25 4.66
C SER A 42 6.54 -0.20 3.26
N TYR A 43 7.16 0.41 2.25
CA TYR A 43 6.90 0.09 0.85
C TYR A 43 8.17 0.01 0.02
N VAL A 44 8.11 -0.79 -1.02
CA VAL A 44 9.13 -0.91 -2.06
C VAL A 44 8.55 -0.47 -3.40
N LYS A 45 9.43 -0.15 -4.34
CA LYS A 45 9.05 0.10 -5.73
C LYS A 45 9.55 -1.04 -6.58
N LEU A 46 8.63 -1.89 -7.04
CA LEU A 46 8.94 -2.92 -8.02
C LEU A 46 9.18 -2.30 -9.39
N VAL A 47 10.22 -2.78 -10.06
CA VAL A 47 10.65 -2.35 -11.40
C VAL A 47 10.35 -3.48 -12.37
N PHE A 48 9.27 -3.36 -13.13
CA PHE A 48 8.85 -4.34 -14.11
C PHE A 48 9.56 -4.09 -15.43
N VAL A 49 10.50 -4.97 -15.75
CA VAL A 49 11.34 -4.89 -16.94
C VAL A 49 10.74 -5.75 -18.06
N ALA A 50 10.77 -5.26 -19.29
CA ALA A 50 10.30 -6.04 -20.43
C ALA A 50 11.15 -7.32 -20.63
N HIS A 51 10.50 -8.41 -21.05
CA HIS A 51 11.11 -9.75 -21.15
C HIS A 51 12.36 -9.82 -22.04
N ASP A 52 12.44 -8.96 -23.04
CA ASP A 52 13.53 -8.92 -24.03
C ASP A 52 14.67 -7.96 -23.63
N VAL A 53 14.66 -7.43 -22.41
CA VAL A 53 15.74 -6.61 -21.86
C VAL A 53 16.69 -7.48 -21.05
N ASP A 54 17.94 -7.57 -21.50
CA ASP A 54 19.02 -8.21 -20.74
C ASP A 54 19.50 -7.30 -19.61
N VAL A 55 18.93 -7.49 -18.41
CA VAL A 55 19.32 -6.71 -17.22
C VAL A 55 20.76 -6.99 -16.78
N ALA A 56 21.34 -8.14 -17.14
CA ALA A 56 22.72 -8.45 -16.79
C ALA A 56 23.72 -7.59 -17.59
N ALA A 57 23.33 -7.17 -18.78
CA ALA A 57 24.15 -6.28 -19.63
C ALA A 57 24.09 -4.79 -19.21
N LEU A 58 23.19 -4.41 -18.30
CA LEU A 58 23.09 -3.02 -17.84
C LEU A 58 24.22 -2.63 -16.90
N PRO A 59 24.58 -1.32 -16.82
CA PRO A 59 25.61 -0.82 -15.93
C PRO A 59 25.40 -1.20 -14.46
N ARG A 60 26.50 -1.34 -13.71
CA ARG A 60 26.48 -1.63 -12.28
C ARG A 60 27.14 -0.47 -11.49
N PRO A 61 26.66 -0.15 -10.27
CA PRO A 61 25.50 -0.75 -9.61
C PRO A 61 24.19 -0.47 -10.37
N LEU A 62 23.27 -1.43 -10.34
CA LEU A 62 21.97 -1.27 -11.01
C LEU A 62 21.15 -0.17 -10.34
N THR A 63 20.74 0.82 -11.12
CA THR A 63 19.86 1.92 -10.70
C THR A 63 18.76 2.11 -11.73
N LEU A 64 17.72 2.87 -11.39
CA LEU A 64 16.67 3.17 -12.38
C LEU A 64 17.21 3.92 -13.61
N ASP A 65 18.24 4.75 -13.42
CA ASP A 65 18.88 5.50 -14.52
C ASP A 65 19.54 4.58 -15.55
N CYS A 66 19.94 3.36 -15.16
CA CYS A 66 20.50 2.39 -16.10
C CYS A 66 19.51 1.97 -17.21
N PHE A 67 18.23 2.13 -16.98
CA PHE A 67 17.18 1.84 -17.96
C PHE A 67 16.85 3.03 -18.86
N SER A 68 17.36 4.23 -18.56
CA SER A 68 17.04 5.46 -19.29
C SER A 68 17.53 5.48 -20.75
N SER A 69 18.54 4.66 -21.07
CA SER A 69 19.06 4.49 -22.43
C SER A 69 18.23 3.52 -23.30
N LEU A 70 17.27 2.80 -22.70
CA LEU A 70 16.40 1.92 -23.43
C LEU A 70 15.35 2.70 -24.24
N PRO A 71 14.86 2.16 -25.36
CA PRO A 71 13.75 2.75 -26.11
C PRO A 71 12.51 2.92 -25.20
N PRO A 72 11.64 3.91 -25.46
CA PRO A 72 10.48 4.21 -24.61
C PRO A 72 9.59 3.01 -24.32
N GLU A 73 9.40 2.12 -25.30
CA GLU A 73 8.59 0.89 -25.18
C GLU A 73 9.22 -0.19 -24.28
N LYS A 74 10.51 -0.08 -24.02
CA LYS A 74 11.28 -0.97 -23.13
C LYS A 74 11.59 -0.35 -21.77
N GLN A 75 11.18 0.89 -21.55
CA GLN A 75 11.32 1.53 -20.24
C GLN A 75 10.51 0.77 -19.19
N PRO A 76 11.08 0.50 -18.00
CA PRO A 76 10.39 -0.29 -16.99
C PRO A 76 9.19 0.46 -16.42
N ALA A 77 8.11 -0.28 -16.18
CA ALA A 77 7.03 0.20 -15.33
C ALA A 77 7.42 0.08 -13.86
N VAL A 78 7.15 1.11 -13.06
CA VAL A 78 7.43 1.10 -11.61
C VAL A 78 6.13 1.13 -10.84
N ARG A 79 5.95 0.19 -9.89
CA ARG A 79 4.77 0.13 -9.02
C ARG A 79 5.18 0.10 -7.56
N THR A 80 4.46 0.87 -6.76
CA THR A 80 4.67 0.94 -5.31
C THR A 80 3.83 -0.12 -4.63
N LEU A 81 4.48 -1.00 -3.85
CA LEU A 81 3.82 -2.05 -3.09
C LEU A 81 4.24 -2.00 -1.62
N THR A 82 3.30 -2.18 -0.73
CA THR A 82 3.57 -2.29 0.71
C THR A 82 4.36 -3.56 1.02
N VAL A 83 5.38 -3.45 1.84
CA VAL A 83 6.05 -4.59 2.46
C VAL A 83 5.18 -5.07 3.62
N ARG A 84 4.44 -6.15 3.39
CA ARG A 84 3.55 -6.73 4.40
C ARG A 84 4.33 -7.23 5.62
N ARG A 85 5.48 -7.84 5.38
CA ARG A 85 6.38 -8.37 6.41
C ARG A 85 7.77 -8.63 5.83
N VAL A 86 8.79 -8.51 6.69
CA VAL A 86 10.14 -8.99 6.43
C VAL A 86 10.37 -10.20 7.33
N ASP A 87 10.72 -11.34 6.75
CA ASP A 87 11.13 -12.54 7.47
C ASP A 87 12.66 -12.64 7.42
N ALA A 88 13.30 -12.18 8.50
CA ALA A 88 14.76 -12.17 8.58
C ALA A 88 15.35 -13.58 8.67
N ALA A 89 14.64 -14.54 9.25
CA ALA A 89 15.11 -15.91 9.38
C ALA A 89 15.06 -16.66 8.03
N ALA A 90 13.98 -16.47 7.28
CA ALA A 90 13.85 -17.00 5.92
C ALA A 90 14.59 -16.16 4.88
N ARG A 91 15.02 -14.93 5.21
CA ARG A 91 15.61 -13.95 4.30
C ARG A 91 14.67 -13.58 3.16
N GLU A 92 13.41 -13.34 3.51
CA GLU A 92 12.32 -13.08 2.57
C GLU A 92 11.60 -11.76 2.89
N ILE A 93 11.08 -11.14 1.84
CA ILE A 93 10.12 -10.04 1.90
C ILE A 93 8.78 -10.59 1.44
N VAL A 94 7.73 -10.27 2.17
CA VAL A 94 6.35 -10.64 1.84
C VAL A 94 5.62 -9.41 1.30
N LEU A 95 5.01 -9.57 0.14
CA LEU A 95 4.19 -8.55 -0.53
C LEU A 95 2.78 -9.11 -0.72
N ASP A 96 1.76 -8.41 -0.23
CA ASP A 96 0.37 -8.74 -0.54
C ASP A 96 -0.08 -7.78 -1.65
N VAL A 97 -0.44 -8.31 -2.79
CA VAL A 97 -0.66 -7.58 -4.03
C VAL A 97 -2.11 -7.70 -4.44
N VAL A 98 -2.75 -6.54 -4.67
CA VAL A 98 -4.12 -6.51 -5.20
C VAL A 98 -4.12 -6.95 -6.65
N ALA A 99 -4.91 -7.97 -6.97
CA ALA A 99 -5.04 -8.55 -8.31
C ALA A 99 -6.41 -8.21 -8.91
N HIS A 100 -6.43 -7.35 -9.91
CA HIS A 100 -7.66 -6.92 -10.59
C HIS A 100 -7.76 -7.55 -12.00
N GLY A 101 -7.82 -8.88 -12.08
CA GLY A 101 -7.98 -9.59 -13.36
C GLY A 101 -6.91 -9.21 -14.39
N GLU A 102 -7.34 -8.83 -15.61
CA GLU A 102 -6.45 -8.52 -16.74
C GLU A 102 -5.86 -7.09 -16.72
N HIS A 103 -6.11 -6.31 -15.68
CA HIS A 103 -5.66 -4.91 -15.60
C HIS A 103 -4.57 -4.72 -14.54
N GLY A 104 -3.57 -3.89 -14.88
CA GLY A 104 -2.48 -3.51 -13.98
C GLY A 104 -1.30 -4.49 -13.96
N VAL A 105 -0.10 -3.94 -14.12
CA VAL A 105 1.15 -4.73 -14.24
C VAL A 105 1.45 -5.57 -13.00
N ALA A 106 1.27 -5.00 -11.81
CA ALA A 106 1.61 -5.67 -10.56
C ALA A 106 0.66 -6.83 -10.23
N GLY A 107 -0.65 -6.65 -10.45
CA GLY A 107 -1.65 -7.70 -10.21
C GLY A 107 -1.49 -8.89 -11.15
N GLN A 108 -1.26 -8.63 -12.45
CA GLN A 108 -0.99 -9.67 -13.44
C GLN A 108 0.29 -10.45 -13.10
N TRP A 109 1.35 -9.73 -12.75
CA TRP A 109 2.61 -10.35 -12.31
C TRP A 109 2.37 -11.25 -11.09
N ALA A 110 1.73 -10.75 -10.04
CA ALA A 110 1.52 -11.51 -8.81
C ALA A 110 0.70 -12.80 -9.05
N ALA A 111 -0.30 -12.73 -9.94
CA ALA A 111 -1.12 -13.88 -10.29
C ALA A 111 -0.38 -14.95 -11.13
N ALA A 112 0.66 -14.56 -11.88
CA ALA A 112 1.40 -15.43 -12.78
C ALA A 112 2.81 -15.80 -12.26
N ALA A 113 3.32 -15.13 -11.23
CA ALA A 113 4.69 -15.23 -10.75
C ALA A 113 5.06 -16.67 -10.35
N GLN A 114 6.22 -17.12 -10.83
CA GLN A 114 6.74 -18.46 -10.60
C GLN A 114 8.03 -18.42 -9.77
N PRO A 115 8.27 -19.41 -8.89
CA PRO A 115 9.54 -19.52 -8.17
C PRO A 115 10.76 -19.45 -9.09
N GLY A 116 11.76 -18.67 -8.68
CA GLY A 116 12.99 -18.42 -9.44
C GLY A 116 12.93 -17.25 -10.42
N GLU A 117 11.77 -16.64 -10.66
CA GLU A 117 11.67 -15.43 -11.49
C GLU A 117 12.36 -14.23 -10.82
N PRO A 118 13.16 -13.43 -11.58
CA PRO A 118 13.84 -12.27 -11.02
C PRO A 118 12.85 -11.16 -10.67
N VAL A 119 13.07 -10.52 -9.52
CA VAL A 119 12.30 -9.38 -9.03
C VAL A 119 13.25 -8.22 -8.75
N TYR A 120 13.00 -7.10 -9.38
CA TYR A 120 13.79 -5.89 -9.22
C TYR A 120 13.03 -4.89 -8.35
N LEU A 121 13.63 -4.40 -7.28
CA LEU A 121 12.98 -3.46 -6.39
C LEU A 121 13.93 -2.41 -5.81
N MET A 122 13.38 -1.26 -5.48
CA MET A 122 14.03 -0.14 -4.80
C MET A 122 13.33 0.12 -3.46
N GLY A 123 14.07 0.58 -2.50
CA GLY A 123 13.57 0.91 -1.17
C GLY A 123 14.23 0.07 -0.09
N PRO A 124 13.61 -0.04 1.09
CA PRO A 124 12.26 0.44 1.44
C PRO A 124 12.19 1.94 1.77
N ASN A 125 10.95 2.45 1.87
CA ASN A 125 10.60 3.70 2.50
C ASN A 125 9.34 3.48 3.35
N GLY A 126 8.98 4.45 4.19
CA GLY A 126 7.78 4.43 5.02
C GLY A 126 7.71 5.72 5.84
N ALA A 127 6.60 5.93 6.54
CA ALA A 127 6.39 7.12 7.35
C ALA A 127 5.50 6.90 8.58
N TYR A 128 4.73 5.82 8.62
CA TYR A 128 3.80 5.53 9.69
C TYR A 128 4.27 4.35 10.56
N LYS A 129 4.16 4.56 11.85
CA LYS A 129 4.30 3.54 12.89
C LYS A 129 3.31 3.89 13.99
N PRO A 130 2.54 2.94 14.53
CA PRO A 130 1.67 3.20 15.67
C PRO A 130 2.43 3.90 16.79
N ASP A 131 1.89 5.01 17.29
CA ASP A 131 2.47 5.77 18.39
C ASP A 131 1.88 5.26 19.72
N PRO A 132 2.69 4.72 20.64
CA PRO A 132 2.22 4.18 21.91
C PRO A 132 1.66 5.26 22.87
N GLU A 133 1.88 6.54 22.59
CA GLU A 133 1.30 7.65 23.36
C GLU A 133 -0.16 7.96 22.97
N ALA A 134 -0.68 7.32 21.92
CA ALA A 134 -2.09 7.48 21.54
C ALA A 134 -3.00 6.71 22.48
N ASP A 135 -4.12 7.34 22.89
CA ASP A 135 -5.14 6.66 23.68
C ASP A 135 -5.89 5.59 22.87
N TRP A 136 -5.99 5.80 21.56
CA TRP A 136 -6.57 4.84 20.65
C TRP A 136 -6.12 5.03 19.20
N HIS A 137 -6.34 4.02 18.36
CA HIS A 137 -5.91 4.00 16.97
C HIS A 137 -7.10 3.88 16.01
N LEU A 138 -7.08 4.70 14.95
CA LEU A 138 -8.03 4.62 13.83
C LEU A 138 -7.27 4.24 12.56
N LEU A 139 -7.48 3.02 12.09
CA LEU A 139 -6.90 2.52 10.85
C LEU A 139 -8.02 2.37 9.82
N ALA A 140 -7.88 2.94 8.62
CA ALA A 140 -8.90 2.76 7.60
C ALA A 140 -8.28 2.72 6.20
N GLY A 141 -8.91 1.95 5.30
CA GLY A 141 -8.47 1.88 3.91
C GLY A 141 -9.20 0.83 3.10
N ASP A 142 -8.85 0.79 1.83
CA ASP A 142 -9.29 -0.26 0.92
C ASP A 142 -8.25 -1.40 0.83
N GLU A 143 -8.47 -2.36 -0.07
CA GLU A 143 -7.58 -3.50 -0.27
C GLU A 143 -6.13 -3.10 -0.61
N SER A 144 -5.89 -1.92 -1.17
CA SER A 144 -4.52 -1.43 -1.45
C SER A 144 -3.77 -1.03 -0.17
N ALA A 145 -4.50 -0.61 0.86
CA ALA A 145 -3.96 -0.25 2.17
C ALA A 145 -3.97 -1.42 3.17
N LEU A 146 -4.71 -2.49 2.89
CA LEU A 146 -4.85 -3.65 3.77
C LEU A 146 -3.52 -4.24 4.23
N PRO A 147 -2.46 -4.39 3.38
CA PRO A 147 -1.17 -4.89 3.86
C PRO A 147 -0.52 -4.01 4.91
N ALA A 148 -0.64 -2.68 4.79
CA ALA A 148 -0.11 -1.72 5.77
C ALA A 148 -0.95 -1.70 7.06
N ILE A 149 -2.28 -1.78 6.94
CA ILE A 149 -3.20 -1.90 8.08
C ILE A 149 -2.88 -3.19 8.86
N ALA A 150 -2.71 -4.31 8.18
CA ALA A 150 -2.37 -5.59 8.82
C ALA A 150 -1.02 -5.52 9.56
N ALA A 151 0.00 -4.89 8.96
CA ALA A 151 1.29 -4.67 9.62
C ALA A 151 1.17 -3.74 10.83
N ALA A 152 0.34 -2.69 10.73
CA ALA A 152 0.09 -1.77 11.84
C ALA A 152 -0.65 -2.47 12.99
N LEU A 153 -1.68 -3.26 12.71
CA LEU A 153 -2.42 -4.05 13.71
C LEU A 153 -1.50 -5.00 14.48
N GLU A 154 -0.60 -5.70 13.78
CA GLU A 154 0.37 -6.60 14.39
C GLU A 154 1.45 -5.88 15.23
N ALA A 155 1.70 -4.61 14.95
CA ALA A 155 2.68 -3.79 15.67
C ALA A 155 2.10 -3.05 16.89
N LEU A 156 0.78 -3.06 17.06
CA LEU A 156 0.12 -2.44 18.20
C LEU A 156 0.47 -3.17 19.50
N PRO A 157 0.63 -2.47 20.64
CA PRO A 157 0.70 -3.08 21.95
C PRO A 157 -0.51 -3.97 22.24
N ALA A 158 -0.34 -5.02 23.06
CA ALA A 158 -1.40 -5.98 23.36
C ALA A 158 -2.64 -5.37 24.04
N ASP A 159 -2.47 -4.25 24.73
CA ASP A 159 -3.51 -3.47 25.42
C ASP A 159 -4.04 -2.30 24.59
N ALA A 160 -3.58 -2.14 23.36
CA ALA A 160 -4.02 -1.06 22.48
C ALA A 160 -5.53 -1.13 22.20
N VAL A 161 -6.16 0.03 22.19
CA VAL A 161 -7.57 0.21 21.83
C VAL A 161 -7.66 0.83 20.45
N GLY A 162 -8.63 0.40 19.63
CA GLY A 162 -8.73 0.97 18.31
C GLY A 162 -9.89 0.46 17.47
N LYS A 163 -9.96 1.00 16.26
CA LYS A 163 -10.89 0.58 15.22
C LYS A 163 -10.18 0.52 13.88
N ALA A 164 -10.37 -0.56 13.17
CA ALA A 164 -9.95 -0.72 11.78
C ALA A 164 -11.20 -0.82 10.89
N PHE A 165 -11.22 -0.06 9.80
CA PHE A 165 -12.26 -0.13 8.76
C PHE A 165 -11.58 -0.49 7.45
N ILE A 166 -11.93 -1.64 6.89
CA ILE A 166 -11.25 -2.19 5.71
C ILE A 166 -12.29 -2.44 4.62
N GLU A 167 -12.21 -1.62 3.56
CA GLU A 167 -13.11 -1.76 2.43
C GLU A 167 -12.54 -2.79 1.45
N VAL A 168 -13.38 -3.79 1.12
CA VAL A 168 -13.07 -4.85 0.15
C VAL A 168 -14.24 -5.07 -0.80
N ALA A 169 -14.07 -5.87 -1.85
CA ALA A 169 -15.11 -6.13 -2.80
C ALA A 169 -16.33 -6.84 -2.18
N GLY A 170 -16.09 -7.83 -1.33
CA GLY A 170 -17.16 -8.59 -0.66
C GLY A 170 -16.62 -9.47 0.46
N PRO A 171 -17.49 -10.30 1.09
CA PRO A 171 -17.09 -11.16 2.21
C PRO A 171 -15.99 -12.16 1.88
N ASP A 172 -15.93 -12.62 0.62
CA ASP A 172 -14.90 -13.57 0.17
C ASP A 172 -13.49 -12.94 0.10
N ASP A 173 -13.39 -11.60 0.18
CA ASP A 173 -12.13 -10.86 0.20
C ASP A 173 -11.61 -10.56 1.61
N GLU A 174 -12.31 -11.02 2.65
CA GLU A 174 -11.78 -10.98 4.01
C GLU A 174 -10.56 -11.91 4.14
N ILE A 175 -9.54 -11.42 4.82
CA ILE A 175 -8.36 -12.23 5.18
C ILE A 175 -8.21 -12.29 6.70
N GLU A 176 -7.54 -13.31 7.20
CA GLU A 176 -7.22 -13.40 8.62
C GLU A 176 -6.27 -12.26 9.03
N LEU A 177 -6.67 -11.49 10.04
CA LEU A 177 -5.90 -10.39 10.62
C LEU A 177 -5.62 -10.66 12.10
N ARG A 178 -4.40 -10.35 12.53
CA ARG A 178 -4.03 -10.37 13.94
C ARG A 178 -4.07 -8.96 14.48
N ALA A 179 -4.78 -8.77 15.58
CA ALA A 179 -4.91 -7.49 16.26
C ALA A 179 -5.02 -7.71 17.78
N PRO A 180 -4.73 -6.71 18.61
CA PRO A 180 -5.06 -6.72 20.03
C PRO A 180 -6.58 -6.91 20.25
N GLU A 181 -6.96 -7.53 21.36
CA GLU A 181 -8.35 -7.88 21.68
C GLU A 181 -9.31 -6.66 21.69
N SER A 182 -8.81 -5.51 22.13
CA SER A 182 -9.58 -4.26 22.20
C SER A 182 -9.58 -3.44 20.90
N VAL A 183 -9.09 -3.99 19.79
CA VAL A 183 -9.15 -3.38 18.47
C VAL A 183 -10.26 -4.03 17.65
N GLN A 184 -11.28 -3.24 17.32
CA GLN A 184 -12.41 -3.71 16.50
C GLN A 184 -12.05 -3.67 15.02
N ILE A 185 -12.14 -4.81 14.33
CA ILE A 185 -11.98 -4.90 12.87
C ILE A 185 -13.38 -4.88 12.25
N ASN A 186 -13.60 -3.93 11.34
CA ASN A 186 -14.85 -3.73 10.63
C ASN A 186 -14.60 -3.87 9.13
N TRP A 187 -15.09 -4.95 8.54
CA TRP A 187 -15.09 -5.14 7.11
C TRP A 187 -16.22 -4.33 6.47
N VAL A 188 -15.90 -3.64 5.38
CA VAL A 188 -16.82 -2.78 4.63
C VAL A 188 -16.92 -3.30 3.20
N TYR A 189 -18.12 -3.70 2.77
CA TYR A 189 -18.28 -4.34 1.47
C TYR A 189 -18.75 -3.34 0.42
N ARG A 190 -17.93 -3.15 -0.59
CA ARG A 190 -18.20 -2.28 -1.72
C ARG A 190 -19.17 -2.89 -2.72
N GLY A 191 -19.27 -4.23 -2.76
CA GLY A 191 -20.17 -4.98 -3.65
C GLY A 191 -19.58 -5.29 -5.01
N GLY A 192 -18.25 -5.24 -5.14
CA GLY A 192 -17.51 -5.58 -6.35
C GLY A 192 -16.13 -4.94 -6.40
N ARG A 193 -15.39 -5.22 -7.45
CA ARG A 193 -14.03 -4.70 -7.66
C ARG A 193 -14.03 -3.17 -7.74
N ALA A 194 -13.01 -2.54 -7.16
CA ALA A 194 -12.88 -1.08 -7.06
C ALA A 194 -12.85 -0.35 -8.42
N ASP A 195 -12.35 -1.01 -9.46
CA ASP A 195 -12.30 -0.49 -10.83
C ASP A 195 -13.62 -0.62 -11.58
N LEU A 196 -14.50 -1.53 -11.18
CA LEU A 196 -15.73 -1.90 -11.88
C LEU A 196 -17.03 -1.44 -11.20
N VAL A 197 -17.04 -1.23 -9.87
CA VAL A 197 -18.26 -0.79 -9.18
C VAL A 197 -18.80 0.50 -9.78
N SER A 198 -20.11 0.68 -9.67
CA SER A 198 -20.79 1.90 -10.10
C SER A 198 -20.33 3.14 -9.31
N ALA A 199 -20.55 4.33 -9.86
CA ALA A 199 -20.06 5.58 -9.29
C ALA A 199 -20.70 5.91 -7.93
N ASP A 200 -21.89 5.39 -7.65
CA ASP A 200 -22.59 5.52 -6.36
C ASP A 200 -21.98 4.65 -5.24
N ARG A 201 -20.95 3.87 -5.53
CA ARG A 201 -20.19 3.06 -4.56
C ARG A 201 -18.68 3.28 -4.65
N ALA A 202 -18.27 4.40 -5.23
CA ALA A 202 -16.86 4.74 -5.42
C ALA A 202 -16.60 6.24 -5.24
N GLY A 203 -15.36 6.63 -5.02
CA GLY A 203 -14.96 8.03 -4.88
C GLY A 203 -15.66 8.70 -3.69
N ASP A 204 -16.46 9.75 -3.96
CA ASP A 204 -17.22 10.47 -2.93
C ASP A 204 -18.31 9.63 -2.26
N HIS A 205 -18.67 8.50 -2.85
CA HIS A 205 -19.72 7.58 -2.37
C HIS A 205 -19.15 6.22 -1.92
N ALA A 206 -17.83 6.13 -1.72
CA ALA A 206 -17.21 4.91 -1.23
C ALA A 206 -17.79 4.54 0.16
N PRO A 207 -18.24 3.29 0.37
CA PRO A 207 -18.82 2.85 1.66
C PRO A 207 -17.90 3.08 2.86
N LEU A 208 -16.59 3.07 2.65
CA LEU A 208 -15.61 3.39 3.69
C LEU A 208 -15.84 4.75 4.33
N ILE A 209 -16.29 5.75 3.55
CA ILE A 209 -16.53 7.11 4.06
C ILE A 209 -17.62 7.09 5.13
N GLU A 210 -18.76 6.46 4.83
CA GLU A 210 -19.90 6.35 5.74
C GLU A 210 -19.50 5.53 6.97
N ALA A 211 -18.81 4.39 6.79
CA ALA A 211 -18.39 3.53 7.88
C ALA A 211 -17.49 4.25 8.89
N VAL A 212 -16.56 5.07 8.42
CA VAL A 212 -15.67 5.87 9.29
C VAL A 212 -16.41 7.05 9.93
N LYS A 213 -17.27 7.76 9.19
CA LYS A 213 -17.96 8.95 9.68
C LYS A 213 -19.04 8.64 10.74
N THR A 214 -19.70 7.51 10.62
CA THR A 214 -20.76 7.07 11.55
C THR A 214 -20.23 6.29 12.75
N ALA A 215 -18.96 5.92 12.74
CA ALA A 215 -18.35 5.19 13.84
C ALA A 215 -18.37 5.99 15.14
N LEU A 216 -18.66 5.30 16.25
CA LEU A 216 -18.53 5.89 17.58
C LEU A 216 -17.07 6.36 17.77
N TRP A 217 -16.91 7.68 17.99
CA TRP A 217 -15.60 8.27 18.29
C TRP A 217 -15.23 8.01 19.74
N LEU A 218 -14.06 7.42 19.97
CA LEU A 218 -13.58 7.13 21.31
C LEU A 218 -13.01 8.40 21.98
N PRO A 219 -13.03 8.50 23.32
CA PRO A 219 -12.40 9.59 24.02
C PRO A 219 -10.86 9.50 23.93
N GLY A 220 -10.19 10.65 24.16
CA GLY A 220 -8.73 10.73 24.19
C GLY A 220 -8.09 11.02 22.82
N GLN A 221 -6.77 10.92 22.78
CA GLN A 221 -5.95 11.23 21.62
C GLN A 221 -5.94 10.04 20.65
N VAL A 222 -6.45 10.27 19.45
CA VAL A 222 -6.38 9.28 18.37
C VAL A 222 -5.10 9.41 17.58
N HIS A 223 -4.53 8.27 17.16
CA HIS A 223 -3.52 8.21 16.09
C HIS A 223 -4.15 7.60 14.83
N VAL A 224 -4.05 8.30 13.70
CA VAL A 224 -4.82 7.99 12.50
C VAL A 224 -3.92 7.54 11.36
N PHE A 225 -4.31 6.42 10.72
CA PHE A 225 -3.77 5.92 9.47
C PHE A 225 -4.93 5.68 8.49
N ILE A 226 -5.02 6.44 7.41
CA ILE A 226 -6.08 6.27 6.41
C ILE A 226 -5.50 6.35 5.01
N HIS A 227 -5.56 5.23 4.27
CA HIS A 227 -5.05 5.14 2.91
C HIS A 227 -5.99 4.36 1.99
N GLY A 228 -5.86 4.57 0.67
CA GLY A 228 -6.69 3.90 -0.33
C GLY A 228 -6.98 4.80 -1.53
N GLU A 229 -8.19 4.72 -2.09
CA GLU A 229 -8.61 5.53 -3.22
C GLU A 229 -8.61 7.02 -2.85
N ALA A 230 -7.97 7.83 -3.69
CA ALA A 230 -7.65 9.23 -3.36
C ALA A 230 -8.88 10.13 -3.19
N GLN A 231 -9.98 9.92 -3.94
CA GLN A 231 -11.19 10.72 -3.78
C GLN A 231 -11.83 10.49 -2.41
N ALA A 232 -11.98 9.23 -2.02
CA ALA A 232 -12.52 8.87 -0.72
C ALA A 232 -11.64 9.37 0.43
N VAL A 233 -10.32 9.16 0.33
CA VAL A 233 -9.38 9.46 1.40
C VAL A 233 -9.08 10.96 1.50
N MET A 234 -8.61 11.58 0.40
CA MET A 234 -8.05 12.93 0.46
C MET A 234 -9.13 14.02 0.44
N HIS A 235 -10.24 13.79 -0.25
CA HIS A 235 -11.31 14.78 -0.38
C HIS A 235 -12.46 14.60 0.63
N ASN A 236 -12.58 13.42 1.23
CA ASN A 236 -13.65 13.13 2.20
C ASN A 236 -13.10 12.84 3.61
N LEU A 237 -12.30 11.78 3.80
CA LEU A 237 -11.88 11.37 5.14
C LEU A 237 -10.83 12.29 5.75
N ARG A 238 -9.86 12.80 4.97
CA ARG A 238 -8.86 13.73 5.51
C ARG A 238 -9.47 15.04 6.04
N PRO A 239 -10.37 15.74 5.31
CA PRO A 239 -11.09 16.89 5.87
C PRO A 239 -11.93 16.53 7.09
N TYR A 240 -12.64 15.41 7.06
CA TYR A 240 -13.43 14.95 8.22
C TYR A 240 -12.55 14.80 9.46
N ILE A 241 -11.43 14.09 9.38
CA ILE A 241 -10.52 13.89 10.51
C ILE A 241 -9.91 15.20 11.00
N ARG A 242 -9.33 15.99 10.07
CA ARG A 242 -8.56 17.18 10.44
C ARG A 242 -9.41 18.39 10.77
N LYS A 243 -10.52 18.60 10.06
CA LYS A 243 -11.36 19.81 10.23
C LYS A 243 -12.59 19.55 11.09
N GLU A 244 -13.34 18.48 10.84
CA GLU A 244 -14.58 18.23 11.55
C GLU A 244 -14.32 17.60 12.93
N ARG A 245 -13.36 16.65 13.03
CA ARG A 245 -12.94 16.03 14.30
C ARG A 245 -11.84 16.81 15.01
N GLY A 246 -11.19 17.74 14.34
CA GLY A 246 -10.15 18.58 14.92
C GLY A 246 -8.88 17.84 15.34
N VAL A 247 -8.58 16.69 14.71
CA VAL A 247 -7.37 15.93 15.02
C VAL A 247 -6.15 16.67 14.50
N ASP A 248 -5.20 16.94 15.38
CA ASP A 248 -3.95 17.62 15.05
C ASP A 248 -3.17 16.89 13.94
N ALA A 249 -2.48 17.66 13.09
CA ALA A 249 -1.72 17.13 11.97
C ALA A 249 -0.65 16.11 12.38
N LYS A 250 -0.06 16.22 13.57
CA LYS A 250 0.89 15.24 14.12
C LYS A 250 0.24 13.86 14.22
N TRP A 251 -0.99 13.79 14.71
CA TRP A 251 -1.73 12.57 14.96
C TRP A 251 -2.51 12.07 13.73
N ALA A 252 -2.66 12.91 12.71
CA ALA A 252 -3.32 12.63 11.45
C ALA A 252 -2.40 12.87 10.24
N SER A 253 -1.10 12.63 10.40
CA SER A 253 -0.11 12.83 9.32
C SER A 253 -0.25 11.81 8.20
N SER A 254 -0.64 10.58 8.53
CA SER A 254 -0.72 9.46 7.58
C SER A 254 -2.13 9.30 6.99
N ILE A 255 -2.57 10.31 6.24
CA ILE A 255 -3.83 10.28 5.48
C ILE A 255 -3.55 10.69 4.04
N SER A 256 -3.48 9.69 3.11
CA SER A 256 -3.12 9.95 1.71
C SER A 256 -3.66 8.88 0.76
N GLY A 257 -3.94 9.27 -0.50
CA GLY A 257 -4.30 8.32 -1.54
C GLY A 257 -3.12 7.43 -1.95
N TYR A 258 -3.39 6.14 -2.09
CA TYR A 258 -2.46 5.17 -2.68
C TYR A 258 -2.68 5.03 -4.18
N TRP A 259 -3.91 5.17 -4.63
CA TRP A 259 -4.31 5.11 -6.02
C TRP A 259 -5.49 6.05 -6.31
N ARG A 260 -5.83 6.22 -7.57
CA ARG A 260 -7.00 6.98 -7.98
C ARG A 260 -7.69 6.30 -9.15
N ARG A 261 -8.99 6.10 -9.03
CA ARG A 261 -9.82 5.49 -10.07
C ARG A 261 -9.65 6.24 -11.40
N GLY A 262 -9.47 5.48 -12.50
CA GLY A 262 -9.28 6.03 -13.83
C GLY A 262 -7.88 6.63 -14.11
N ARG A 263 -6.90 6.45 -13.20
CA ARG A 263 -5.53 6.91 -13.38
C ARG A 263 -4.52 5.76 -13.27
N THR A 264 -3.46 5.85 -14.07
CA THR A 264 -2.25 5.03 -13.87
C THR A 264 -1.43 5.62 -12.70
N GLU A 265 -0.44 4.88 -12.21
CA GLU A 265 0.44 5.38 -11.15
C GLU A 265 1.20 6.65 -11.59
N GLU A 266 1.60 6.74 -12.86
CA GLU A 266 2.29 7.89 -13.43
C GLU A 266 1.40 9.14 -13.43
N THR A 267 0.16 9.02 -13.95
CA THR A 267 -0.79 10.14 -14.00
C THR A 267 -1.33 10.49 -12.60
N PHE A 268 -1.39 9.52 -11.69
CA PHE A 268 -1.74 9.77 -10.30
C PHE A 268 -0.64 10.54 -9.56
N ARG A 269 0.64 10.22 -9.76
CA ARG A 269 1.76 10.97 -9.18
C ARG A 269 1.79 12.43 -9.67
N GLN A 270 1.50 12.64 -10.95
CA GLN A 270 1.39 13.99 -11.49
C GLN A 270 0.26 14.76 -10.80
N TRP A 271 -0.93 14.18 -10.72
CA TRP A 271 -2.07 14.77 -10.04
C TRP A 271 -1.79 15.09 -8.56
N LYS A 272 -1.09 14.21 -7.83
CA LYS A 272 -0.70 14.48 -6.43
C LYS A 272 0.24 15.69 -6.29
N ARG A 273 1.15 15.89 -7.24
CA ARG A 273 2.02 17.08 -7.25
C ARG A 273 1.22 18.35 -7.48
N GLU A 274 0.36 18.35 -8.50
CA GLU A 274 -0.51 19.47 -8.82
C GLU A 274 -1.41 19.84 -7.62
N LEU A 275 -1.96 18.86 -6.93
CA LEU A 275 -2.77 19.07 -5.73
C LEU A 275 -1.95 19.68 -4.58
N ALA A 276 -0.75 19.19 -4.32
CA ALA A 276 0.12 19.71 -3.28
C ALA A 276 0.57 21.14 -3.55
N GLU A 277 0.84 21.49 -4.82
CA GLU A 277 1.15 22.85 -5.25
C GLU A 277 -0.05 23.81 -5.04
N ALA A 278 -1.26 23.36 -5.35
CA ALA A 278 -2.48 24.14 -5.13
C ALA A 278 -2.78 24.35 -3.63
N GLU A 279 -2.57 23.32 -2.79
CA GLU A 279 -2.74 23.41 -1.33
C GLU A 279 -1.69 24.33 -0.67
N ALA A 280 -0.46 24.39 -1.20
CA ALA A 280 0.60 25.26 -0.70
C ALA A 280 0.42 26.74 -1.08
N GLY A 281 -0.34 27.02 -2.16
CA GLY A 281 -0.64 28.37 -2.65
C GLY A 281 -1.93 28.98 -2.07
N SER A 282 -2.66 28.25 -1.23
CA SER A 282 -3.92 28.65 -0.58
C SER A 282 -3.69 29.01 0.88
#